data_c2bac4f7c4a2d2d2539fe59e360e815b
#
_entry.id   c2bac4f7c4a2d2d2539fe59e360e815b
#
_cell.length_a   1.000
_cell.length_b   1.000
_cell.length_c   1.000
_cell.angle_alpha   90.00
_cell.angle_beta   90.00
_cell.angle_gamma   90.00
#
_symmetry.space_group_name_H-M   'P 1'
#
loop_
_entity.id
_entity.type
_entity.pdbx_description
1 polymer ?
#
loop_
_entity_poly.entity_id
_entity_poly.type
_entity_poly.pdbx_seq_one_letter_code
_entity_poly.pdbx_strand_id
1 'polypeptide(L)'
;MGFFDTDRWNEIWQTISRNRKRSIMTALGVFWGIFMLTVLLGAGMGLGRLFRAQLGDMSTNTLLIQPSQTSLPYKGMPKNRWWRMNNDDVENVRGLKEVQYASGVYWGGEIHCSYNERKGDYSLMGYMPDYQQINPQKIIYGRFINDVDMAQKRKVCVIGTQIQKDLFPGMEDPTGKVIKVNNSYFTIIGVMRRQSTAMSFSNVERTVVAPISLAQQMYGGGNSIHMLAIAGREDIPSKEVETACKSVIV
;
A
#
# COMPACT_ATOMS: atom_id res chain seq x y z
N MET A 1 2.46 -58.18 25.46
CA MET A 1 3.82 -57.62 25.43
C MET A 1 3.74 -56.23 26.03
N GLY A 2 4.11 -56.12 27.34
CA GLY A 2 3.98 -54.86 28.09
C GLY A 2 5.12 -53.89 27.70
N PHE A 3 4.78 -52.70 27.28
CA PHE A 3 5.72 -51.60 26.96
C PHE A 3 6.47 -51.06 28.21
N PHE A 4 6.19 -51.54 29.41
CA PHE A 4 6.80 -51.13 30.68
C PHE A 4 7.55 -52.30 31.33
N ASP A 5 8.69 -52.63 30.76
CA ASP A 5 9.64 -53.57 31.36
C ASP A 5 10.51 -52.78 32.35
N THR A 6 10.19 -52.87 33.66
CA THR A 6 10.86 -52.16 34.76
C THR A 6 12.36 -52.44 34.81
N ASP A 7 12.79 -53.65 34.38
CA ASP A 7 14.19 -54.00 34.36
C ASP A 7 14.98 -53.25 33.31
N ARG A 8 14.41 -53.02 32.13
CA ARG A 8 15.04 -52.20 31.07
C ARG A 8 15.17 -50.76 31.48
N TRP A 9 14.18 -50.21 32.19
CA TRP A 9 14.27 -48.85 32.69
C TRP A 9 15.36 -48.67 33.74
N ASN A 10 15.55 -49.64 34.62
CA ASN A 10 16.62 -49.64 35.61
C ASN A 10 18.02 -49.73 34.96
N GLU A 11 18.17 -50.54 33.91
CA GLU A 11 19.42 -50.65 33.17
C GLU A 11 19.79 -49.36 32.43
N ILE A 12 18.80 -48.73 31.79
CA ILE A 12 18.96 -47.40 31.15
C ILE A 12 19.37 -46.34 32.19
N TRP A 13 18.69 -46.33 33.35
CA TRP A 13 18.99 -45.37 34.41
C TRP A 13 20.40 -45.57 35.00
N GLN A 14 20.84 -46.79 35.19
CA GLN A 14 22.19 -47.10 35.65
C GLN A 14 23.23 -46.65 34.61
N THR A 15 22.99 -46.86 33.33
CA THR A 15 23.90 -46.45 32.26
C THR A 15 24.02 -44.92 32.17
N ILE A 16 22.92 -44.19 32.28
CA ILE A 16 22.86 -42.72 32.32
C ILE A 16 23.60 -42.18 33.56
N SER A 17 23.36 -42.82 34.74
CA SER A 17 23.93 -42.42 36.01
C SER A 17 25.45 -42.67 36.10
N ARG A 18 25.97 -43.65 35.39
CA ARG A 18 27.40 -44.01 35.37
C ARG A 18 28.22 -43.01 34.54
N ASN A 19 27.60 -42.35 33.51
CA ASN A 19 28.27 -41.40 32.65
C ASN A 19 27.54 -40.04 32.60
N ARG A 20 27.20 -39.50 33.78
CA ARG A 20 26.35 -38.29 33.95
C ARG A 20 26.77 -37.09 33.06
N LYS A 21 28.09 -36.80 33.01
CA LYS A 21 28.60 -35.66 32.21
C LYS A 21 28.28 -35.81 30.72
N ARG A 22 28.50 -37.02 30.16
CA ARG A 22 28.26 -37.29 28.73
C ARG A 22 26.77 -37.29 28.42
N SER A 23 25.94 -37.86 29.29
CA SER A 23 24.50 -37.92 29.12
C SER A 23 23.86 -36.52 29.19
N ILE A 24 24.32 -35.67 30.14
CA ILE A 24 23.86 -34.29 30.26
C ILE A 24 24.25 -33.46 29.01
N MET A 25 25.49 -33.59 28.53
CA MET A 25 25.95 -32.89 27.32
C MET A 25 25.13 -33.27 26.08
N THR A 26 24.83 -34.55 25.92
CA THR A 26 24.01 -35.05 24.80
C THR A 26 22.57 -34.55 24.92
N ALA A 27 21.97 -34.66 26.13
CA ALA A 27 20.61 -34.15 26.38
C ALA A 27 20.53 -32.64 26.15
N LEU A 28 21.52 -31.86 26.60
CA LEU A 28 21.58 -30.42 26.37
C LEU A 28 21.67 -30.08 24.85
N GLY A 29 22.48 -30.82 24.09
CA GLY A 29 22.60 -30.63 22.64
C GLY A 29 21.28 -30.90 21.91
N VAL A 30 20.60 -32.00 22.25
CA VAL A 30 19.30 -32.32 21.66
C VAL A 30 18.24 -31.29 22.08
N PHE A 31 18.19 -30.95 23.37
CA PHE A 31 17.29 -29.88 23.84
C PHE A 31 17.51 -28.56 23.12
N TRP A 32 18.77 -28.14 22.99
CA TRP A 32 19.10 -26.91 22.32
C TRP A 32 18.71 -26.90 20.83
N GLY A 33 18.94 -28.03 20.14
CA GLY A 33 18.52 -28.20 18.75
C GLY A 33 17.00 -28.11 18.57
N ILE A 34 16.22 -28.80 19.41
CA ILE A 34 14.75 -28.74 19.36
C ILE A 34 14.27 -27.33 19.72
N PHE A 35 14.86 -26.72 20.75
CA PHE A 35 14.50 -25.37 21.19
C PHE A 35 14.72 -24.35 20.07
N MET A 36 15.89 -24.36 19.43
CA MET A 36 16.18 -23.45 18.31
C MET A 36 15.26 -23.68 17.12
N LEU A 37 14.96 -24.95 16.78
CA LEU A 37 14.02 -25.25 15.71
C LEU A 37 12.62 -24.71 16.01
N THR A 38 12.14 -24.87 17.24
CA THR A 38 10.83 -24.37 17.67
C THR A 38 10.77 -22.84 17.63
N VAL A 39 11.83 -22.17 18.10
CA VAL A 39 11.94 -20.71 18.04
C VAL A 39 11.93 -20.21 16.59
N LEU A 40 12.72 -20.85 15.72
CA LEU A 40 12.78 -20.48 14.28
C LEU A 40 11.42 -20.65 13.58
N LEU A 41 10.75 -21.77 13.81
CA LEU A 41 9.41 -22.03 13.26
C LEU A 41 8.38 -21.03 13.81
N GLY A 42 8.42 -20.75 15.10
CA GLY A 42 7.54 -19.77 15.74
C GLY A 42 7.76 -18.34 15.21
N ALA A 43 9.02 -17.95 15.09
CA ALA A 43 9.40 -16.65 14.53
C ALA A 43 8.96 -16.52 13.06
N GLY A 44 9.16 -17.56 12.25
CA GLY A 44 8.73 -17.58 10.84
C GLY A 44 7.22 -17.43 10.67
N MET A 45 6.44 -18.17 11.47
CA MET A 45 4.97 -18.05 11.47
C MET A 45 4.50 -16.70 12.01
N GLY A 46 5.16 -16.16 13.03
CA GLY A 46 4.87 -14.83 13.59
C GLY A 46 5.12 -13.73 12.57
N LEU A 47 6.26 -13.78 11.88
CA LEU A 47 6.60 -12.83 10.82
C LEU A 47 5.59 -12.89 9.67
N GLY A 48 5.19 -14.08 9.24
CA GLY A 48 4.17 -14.27 8.20
C GLY A 48 2.81 -13.68 8.60
N ARG A 49 2.42 -13.77 9.88
CA ARG A 49 1.19 -13.12 10.40
C ARG A 49 1.31 -11.60 10.41
N LEU A 50 2.47 -11.06 10.82
CA LEU A 50 2.73 -9.62 10.80
C LEU A 50 2.67 -9.06 9.37
N PHE A 51 3.28 -9.74 8.39
CA PHE A 51 3.18 -9.34 6.99
C PHE A 51 1.73 -9.37 6.48
N ARG A 52 0.97 -10.41 6.78
CA ARG A 52 -0.44 -10.48 6.40
C ARG A 52 -1.29 -9.40 7.07
N ALA A 53 -1.04 -9.10 8.34
CA ALA A 53 -1.72 -8.02 9.05
C ALA A 53 -1.37 -6.63 8.48
N GLN A 54 -0.15 -6.44 7.98
CA GLN A 54 0.27 -5.20 7.33
C GLN A 54 -0.29 -5.05 5.91
N LEU A 55 -0.54 -6.15 5.21
CA LEU A 55 -1.10 -6.16 3.85
C LEU A 55 -2.63 -6.32 3.83
N GLY A 56 -3.24 -6.58 4.99
CA GLY A 56 -4.60 -7.12 5.11
C GLY A 56 -5.75 -6.20 4.68
N ASP A 57 -5.50 -4.91 4.48
CA ASP A 57 -6.54 -3.97 4.03
C ASP A 57 -6.40 -3.60 2.53
N MET A 58 -5.31 -4.01 1.88
CA MET A 58 -5.26 -3.96 0.43
C MET A 58 -6.06 -5.14 -0.14
N SER A 59 -6.86 -4.87 -1.15
CA SER A 59 -7.49 -5.95 -1.92
C SER A 59 -6.44 -7.03 -2.20
N THR A 60 -6.73 -8.28 -1.89
CA THR A 60 -5.78 -9.43 -1.96
C THR A 60 -5.16 -9.58 -3.35
N ASN A 61 -5.76 -8.94 -4.36
CA ASN A 61 -5.37 -8.99 -5.77
C ASN A 61 -5.03 -7.59 -6.31
N THR A 62 -4.28 -6.79 -5.51
CA THR A 62 -3.86 -5.45 -5.93
C THR A 62 -2.53 -5.51 -6.68
N LEU A 63 -2.51 -4.89 -7.85
CA LEU A 63 -1.32 -4.69 -8.68
C LEU A 63 -1.00 -3.20 -8.78
N LEU A 64 0.28 -2.88 -8.70
CA LEU A 64 0.78 -1.51 -8.86
C LEU A 64 1.79 -1.51 -10.00
N ILE A 65 1.47 -0.81 -11.07
CA ILE A 65 2.31 -0.71 -12.26
C ILE A 65 2.91 0.68 -12.31
N GLN A 66 4.23 0.75 -12.38
CA GLN A 66 4.97 1.98 -12.55
C GLN A 66 5.73 1.96 -13.88
N PRO A 67 5.73 3.04 -14.64
CA PRO A 67 6.56 3.15 -15.82
C PRO A 67 8.04 3.10 -15.42
N SER A 68 8.84 2.40 -16.19
CA SER A 68 10.27 2.31 -16.02
C SER A 68 10.99 2.44 -17.37
N GLN A 69 12.29 2.25 -17.38
CA GLN A 69 13.05 2.25 -18.63
C GLN A 69 12.76 0.98 -19.44
N THR A 70 12.59 1.13 -20.75
CA THR A 70 12.39 0.02 -21.66
C THR A 70 13.66 -0.82 -21.78
N SER A 71 13.52 -2.15 -21.64
CA SER A 71 14.63 -3.09 -21.76
C SER A 71 14.91 -3.51 -23.19
N LEU A 72 13.91 -3.45 -24.06
CA LEU A 72 13.95 -3.88 -25.45
C LEU A 72 13.69 -2.71 -26.41
N PRO A 73 14.33 -2.70 -27.60
CA PRO A 73 13.98 -1.77 -28.66
C PRO A 73 12.63 -2.14 -29.26
N TYR A 74 11.79 -1.14 -29.57
CA TYR A 74 10.47 -1.36 -30.15
C TYR A 74 10.18 -0.35 -31.24
N LYS A 75 9.70 -0.81 -32.40
CA LYS A 75 9.32 0.02 -33.56
C LYS A 75 10.36 1.11 -33.92
N GLY A 76 11.65 0.75 -33.97
CA GLY A 76 12.74 1.66 -34.30
C GLY A 76 13.19 2.58 -33.17
N MET A 77 12.60 2.50 -32.00
CA MET A 77 13.00 3.28 -30.84
C MET A 77 14.04 2.50 -30.00
N PRO A 78 15.09 3.20 -29.47
CA PRO A 78 16.16 2.56 -28.70
C PRO A 78 15.66 2.01 -27.37
N LYS A 79 16.38 1.02 -26.82
CA LYS A 79 16.26 0.58 -25.43
C LYS A 79 16.65 1.70 -24.44
N ASN A 80 16.31 1.52 -23.17
CA ASN A 80 16.59 2.47 -22.07
C ASN A 80 15.85 3.81 -22.19
N ARG A 81 14.70 3.82 -22.84
CA ARG A 81 13.83 4.98 -22.93
C ARG A 81 12.83 4.96 -21.79
N TRP A 82 12.62 6.09 -21.13
CA TRP A 82 11.50 6.25 -20.21
C TRP A 82 10.19 6.31 -21.00
N TRP A 83 9.28 5.42 -20.72
CA TRP A 83 7.92 5.51 -21.23
C TRP A 83 6.99 6.07 -20.14
N ARG A 84 5.90 6.63 -20.55
CA ARG A 84 4.91 7.25 -19.67
C ARG A 84 3.57 6.62 -19.91
N MET A 85 2.89 6.31 -18.83
CA MET A 85 1.47 5.93 -18.87
C MET A 85 0.61 7.19 -18.87
N ASN A 86 -0.59 7.04 -19.38
CA ASN A 86 -1.57 8.10 -19.51
C ASN A 86 -2.96 7.63 -19.01
N ASN A 87 -3.95 8.54 -19.01
CA ASN A 87 -5.29 8.21 -18.57
C ASN A 87 -5.97 7.20 -19.51
N ASP A 88 -5.60 7.11 -20.78
CA ASP A 88 -6.16 6.15 -21.72
C ASP A 88 -5.73 4.73 -21.37
N ASP A 89 -4.51 4.55 -20.85
CA ASP A 89 -4.03 3.26 -20.36
C ASP A 89 -4.89 2.79 -19.15
N VAL A 90 -5.33 3.72 -18.30
CA VAL A 90 -6.25 3.40 -17.18
C VAL A 90 -7.59 2.90 -17.72
N GLU A 91 -8.16 3.59 -18.72
CA GLU A 91 -9.45 3.20 -19.30
C GLU A 91 -9.34 1.87 -20.04
N ASN A 92 -8.24 1.62 -20.77
CA ASN A 92 -7.98 0.36 -21.44
C ASN A 92 -7.92 -0.80 -20.43
N VAL A 93 -7.22 -0.61 -19.30
CA VAL A 93 -7.13 -1.60 -18.23
C VAL A 93 -8.47 -1.80 -17.52
N ARG A 94 -9.22 -0.71 -17.28
CA ARG A 94 -10.56 -0.77 -16.69
C ARG A 94 -11.54 -1.59 -17.55
N GLY A 95 -11.35 -1.62 -18.86
CA GLY A 95 -12.16 -2.41 -19.79
C GLY A 95 -11.90 -3.93 -19.75
N LEU A 96 -10.87 -4.40 -19.04
CA LEU A 96 -10.56 -5.83 -18.93
C LEU A 96 -11.52 -6.51 -17.95
N LYS A 97 -11.97 -7.72 -18.32
CA LYS A 97 -12.89 -8.54 -17.51
C LYS A 97 -12.25 -9.05 -16.20
N GLU A 98 -10.92 -9.15 -16.18
CA GLU A 98 -10.11 -9.57 -15.03
C GLU A 98 -9.97 -8.47 -13.98
N VAL A 99 -10.24 -7.21 -14.35
CA VAL A 99 -10.07 -6.03 -13.50
C VAL A 99 -11.40 -5.62 -12.87
N GLN A 100 -11.39 -5.36 -11.57
CA GLN A 100 -12.54 -4.84 -10.85
C GLN A 100 -12.49 -3.32 -10.73
N TYR A 101 -11.33 -2.77 -10.36
CA TYR A 101 -11.09 -1.33 -10.26
C TYR A 101 -9.73 -0.97 -10.83
N ALA A 102 -9.63 0.17 -11.48
CA ALA A 102 -8.38 0.73 -11.97
C ALA A 102 -8.33 2.23 -11.73
N SER A 103 -7.20 2.73 -11.23
CA SER A 103 -7.00 4.14 -10.91
C SER A 103 -5.60 4.59 -11.29
N GLY A 104 -5.52 5.68 -12.03
CA GLY A 104 -4.28 6.41 -12.19
C GLY A 104 -3.90 7.15 -10.91
N VAL A 105 -2.61 7.25 -10.67
CA VAL A 105 -2.02 8.05 -9.58
C VAL A 105 -1.07 9.07 -10.17
N TYR A 106 -1.25 10.33 -9.79
CA TYR A 106 -0.39 11.43 -10.16
C TYR A 106 0.33 12.00 -8.94
N TRP A 107 1.64 12.10 -8.99
CA TRP A 107 2.45 12.70 -7.93
C TRP A 107 2.67 14.18 -8.23
N GLY A 108 2.01 15.03 -7.47
CA GLY A 108 2.13 16.48 -7.60
C GLY A 108 3.34 17.09 -6.89
N GLY A 109 4.13 16.26 -6.19
CA GLY A 109 5.29 16.72 -5.45
C GLY A 109 4.95 17.45 -4.14
N GLU A 110 5.91 18.23 -3.65
CA GLU A 110 5.74 19.06 -2.47
C GLU A 110 4.96 20.34 -2.80
N ILE A 111 4.08 20.71 -1.88
CA ILE A 111 3.19 21.87 -1.99
C ILE A 111 3.19 22.69 -0.70
N HIS A 112 3.05 23.99 -0.84
CA HIS A 112 2.80 24.88 0.28
C HIS A 112 1.29 25.08 0.48
N CYS A 113 0.80 24.69 1.66
CA CYS A 113 -0.59 24.95 2.03
C CYS A 113 -0.67 26.05 3.08
N SER A 114 -1.70 26.89 2.97
CA SER A 114 -1.98 27.91 3.99
C SER A 114 -3.46 28.08 4.24
N TYR A 115 -3.77 28.35 5.50
CA TYR A 115 -5.08 28.76 5.98
C TYR A 115 -4.92 29.87 7.03
N ASN A 116 -5.46 31.07 6.76
CA ASN A 116 -5.21 32.27 7.53
C ASN A 116 -3.68 32.51 7.67
N GLU A 117 -3.20 32.66 8.91
CA GLU A 117 -1.78 32.88 9.21
C GLU A 117 -0.93 31.60 9.25
N ARG A 118 -1.56 30.42 9.21
CA ARG A 118 -0.89 29.12 9.31
C ARG A 118 -0.46 28.61 7.96
N LYS A 119 0.74 28.04 7.93
CA LYS A 119 1.37 27.54 6.70
C LYS A 119 2.06 26.21 7.01
N GLY A 120 2.19 25.36 6.00
CA GLY A 120 2.94 24.11 6.08
C GLY A 120 3.21 23.53 4.71
N ASP A 121 4.20 22.62 4.69
CA ASP A 121 4.63 21.91 3.49
C ASP A 121 4.12 20.48 3.54
N TYR A 122 3.49 20.05 2.47
CA TYR A 122 2.81 18.78 2.36
C TYR A 122 2.99 18.19 0.96
N SER A 123 2.57 16.95 0.76
CA SER A 123 2.60 16.31 -0.55
C SER A 123 1.24 16.40 -1.24
N LEU A 124 1.23 16.63 -2.55
CA LEU A 124 0.01 16.54 -3.36
C LEU A 124 -0.04 15.21 -4.10
N MET A 125 -1.18 14.55 -4.02
CA MET A 125 -1.51 13.37 -4.82
C MET A 125 -2.77 13.61 -5.62
N GLY A 126 -2.75 13.23 -6.89
CA GLY A 126 -3.93 13.17 -7.75
C GLY A 126 -4.44 11.75 -7.82
N TYR A 127 -5.70 11.51 -7.43
CA TYR A 127 -6.34 10.21 -7.51
C TYR A 127 -7.62 10.25 -8.34
N MET A 128 -7.97 9.07 -8.90
CA MET A 128 -9.32 8.82 -9.41
C MET A 128 -10.20 8.25 -8.29
N PRO A 129 -11.54 8.31 -8.39
CA PRO A 129 -12.45 7.83 -7.35
C PRO A 129 -12.24 6.36 -6.96
N ASP A 130 -11.94 5.50 -7.94
CA ASP A 130 -11.72 4.06 -7.75
C ASP A 130 -10.52 3.76 -6.85
N TYR A 131 -9.59 4.71 -6.66
CA TYR A 131 -8.45 4.51 -5.77
C TYR A 131 -8.86 4.17 -4.34
N GLN A 132 -9.99 4.70 -3.88
CA GLN A 132 -10.53 4.41 -2.55
C GLN A 132 -10.97 2.93 -2.40
N GLN A 133 -11.34 2.27 -3.50
CA GLN A 133 -11.69 0.84 -3.51
C GLN A 133 -10.43 -0.05 -3.57
N ILE A 134 -9.38 0.43 -4.22
CA ILE A 134 -8.12 -0.30 -4.37
C ILE A 134 -7.26 -0.22 -3.10
N ASN A 135 -7.15 0.97 -2.55
CA ASN A 135 -6.35 1.27 -1.36
C ASN A 135 -7.17 2.15 -0.39
N PRO A 136 -8.09 1.55 0.36
CA PRO A 136 -9.03 2.29 1.21
C PRO A 136 -8.30 3.10 2.28
N GLN A 137 -8.70 4.37 2.40
CA GLN A 137 -8.29 5.25 3.47
C GLN A 137 -9.48 5.49 4.39
N LYS A 138 -9.25 5.56 5.69
CA LYS A 138 -10.34 5.86 6.63
C LYS A 138 -10.71 7.34 6.52
N ILE A 139 -11.89 7.63 6.00
CA ILE A 139 -12.46 8.98 6.01
C ILE A 139 -13.03 9.25 7.41
N ILE A 140 -12.54 10.30 8.05
CA ILE A 140 -12.94 10.71 9.40
C ILE A 140 -14.07 11.72 9.33
N TYR A 141 -13.97 12.69 8.43
CA TYR A 141 -14.98 13.73 8.17
C TYR A 141 -15.19 13.86 6.67
N GLY A 142 -16.42 14.14 6.29
CA GLY A 142 -16.77 14.39 4.90
C GLY A 142 -16.74 13.14 4.00
N ARG A 143 -16.22 13.29 2.79
CA ARG A 143 -16.18 12.25 1.76
C ARG A 143 -14.88 12.26 0.96
N PHE A 144 -14.65 11.17 0.22
CA PHE A 144 -13.60 11.09 -0.78
C PHE A 144 -14.03 11.75 -2.11
N ILE A 145 -13.10 11.88 -3.04
CA ILE A 145 -13.32 12.38 -4.41
C ILE A 145 -14.28 11.44 -5.13
N ASN A 146 -15.16 12.00 -5.95
CA ASN A 146 -16.13 11.24 -6.76
C ASN A 146 -16.05 11.65 -8.25
N ASP A 147 -16.82 10.94 -9.09
CA ASP A 147 -16.84 11.16 -10.54
C ASP A 147 -17.33 12.56 -10.92
N VAL A 148 -18.22 13.16 -10.14
CA VAL A 148 -18.71 14.54 -10.38
C VAL A 148 -17.58 15.54 -10.17
N ASP A 149 -16.75 15.35 -9.14
CA ASP A 149 -15.58 16.20 -8.90
C ASP A 149 -14.57 16.12 -10.05
N MET A 150 -14.39 14.91 -10.60
CA MET A 150 -13.54 14.66 -11.76
C MET A 150 -14.08 15.30 -13.02
N ALA A 151 -15.34 15.05 -13.37
CA ALA A 151 -15.97 15.53 -14.60
C ALA A 151 -16.05 17.07 -14.64
N GLN A 152 -16.39 17.68 -13.51
CA GLN A 152 -16.51 19.14 -13.38
C GLN A 152 -15.19 19.83 -13.04
N LYS A 153 -14.10 19.07 -12.89
CA LYS A 153 -12.78 19.59 -12.48
C LYS A 153 -12.86 20.49 -11.25
N ARG A 154 -13.64 20.08 -10.25
CA ARG A 154 -13.88 20.85 -9.04
C ARG A 154 -12.59 21.07 -8.28
N LYS A 155 -12.34 22.29 -7.83
CA LYS A 155 -11.20 22.62 -6.95
C LYS A 155 -11.51 22.18 -5.51
N VAL A 156 -11.55 20.86 -5.31
CA VAL A 156 -11.78 20.22 -4.02
C VAL A 156 -10.60 19.38 -3.62
N CYS A 157 -10.44 19.17 -2.31
CA CYS A 157 -9.38 18.30 -1.81
C CYS A 157 -9.81 17.53 -0.56
N VAL A 158 -9.17 16.37 -0.35
CA VAL A 158 -9.20 15.62 0.89
C VAL A 158 -7.84 15.79 1.56
N ILE A 159 -7.82 16.11 2.84
CA ILE A 159 -6.59 16.37 3.58
C ILE A 159 -6.31 15.27 4.61
N GLY A 160 -5.02 15.02 4.88
CA GLY A 160 -4.62 14.12 5.96
C GLY A 160 -4.78 14.74 7.35
N THR A 161 -4.87 13.89 8.38
CA THR A 161 -5.07 14.34 9.77
C THR A 161 -3.95 15.22 10.33
N GLN A 162 -2.73 15.10 9.82
CA GLN A 162 -1.65 16.00 10.25
C GLN A 162 -1.88 17.41 9.71
N ILE A 163 -2.33 17.54 8.47
CA ILE A 163 -2.69 18.86 7.86
C ILE A 163 -3.82 19.52 8.65
N GLN A 164 -4.83 18.72 9.05
CA GLN A 164 -5.91 19.22 9.91
C GLN A 164 -5.36 19.81 11.22
N LYS A 165 -4.48 19.08 11.92
CA LYS A 165 -3.90 19.53 13.18
C LYS A 165 -3.04 20.79 13.01
N ASP A 166 -2.27 20.87 11.94
CA ASP A 166 -1.33 21.96 11.69
C ASP A 166 -2.06 23.25 11.28
N LEU A 167 -3.02 23.16 10.35
CA LEU A 167 -3.70 24.32 9.80
C LEU A 167 -4.99 24.71 10.55
N PHE A 168 -5.66 23.76 11.22
CA PHE A 168 -6.94 23.96 11.90
C PHE A 168 -6.94 23.51 13.36
N PRO A 169 -5.99 23.97 14.20
CA PRO A 169 -5.95 23.53 15.60
C PRO A 169 -7.23 23.90 16.35
N GLY A 170 -7.77 22.94 17.07
CA GLY A 170 -9.02 23.10 17.81
C GLY A 170 -10.29 23.00 16.96
N MET A 171 -10.16 22.80 15.65
CA MET A 171 -11.30 22.54 14.78
C MET A 171 -11.39 21.04 14.48
N GLU A 172 -12.47 20.40 14.91
CA GLU A 172 -12.68 18.96 14.69
C GLU A 172 -13.00 18.65 13.22
N ASP A 173 -13.85 19.44 12.57
CA ASP A 173 -14.25 19.22 11.18
C ASP A 173 -13.96 20.46 10.32
N PRO A 174 -12.91 20.47 9.50
CA PRO A 174 -12.59 21.55 8.57
C PRO A 174 -13.29 21.42 7.21
N THR A 175 -14.22 20.47 7.01
CA THR A 175 -14.93 20.33 5.72
C THR A 175 -15.69 21.63 5.37
N GLY A 176 -15.69 21.96 4.08
CA GLY A 176 -16.23 23.21 3.58
C GLY A 176 -15.31 24.43 3.70
N LYS A 177 -14.21 24.35 4.46
CA LYS A 177 -13.21 25.43 4.51
C LYS A 177 -12.36 25.43 3.24
N VAL A 178 -11.86 26.62 2.91
CA VAL A 178 -11.02 26.81 1.71
C VAL A 178 -9.58 27.01 2.15
N ILE A 179 -8.68 26.16 1.64
CA ILE A 179 -7.23 26.30 1.83
C ILE A 179 -6.57 26.80 0.54
N LYS A 180 -5.50 27.53 0.69
CA LYS A 180 -4.63 27.90 -0.42
C LYS A 180 -3.55 26.80 -0.56
N VAL A 181 -3.47 26.21 -1.75
CA VAL A 181 -2.47 25.21 -2.14
C VAL A 181 -1.64 25.81 -3.25
N ASN A 182 -0.38 26.18 -2.96
CA ASN A 182 0.45 27.02 -3.83
C ASN A 182 -0.31 28.28 -4.27
N ASN A 183 -0.61 28.39 -5.57
CA ASN A 183 -1.33 29.56 -6.14
C ASN A 183 -2.83 29.31 -6.38
N SER A 184 -3.38 28.21 -5.89
CA SER A 184 -4.78 27.84 -6.12
C SER A 184 -5.55 27.63 -4.81
N TYR A 185 -6.84 27.87 -4.84
CA TYR A 185 -7.74 27.66 -3.69
C TYR A 185 -8.53 26.38 -3.87
N PHE A 186 -8.60 25.58 -2.79
CA PHE A 186 -9.30 24.30 -2.75
C PHE A 186 -10.28 24.26 -1.58
N THR A 187 -11.47 23.74 -1.82
CA THR A 187 -12.43 23.46 -0.76
C THR A 187 -12.14 22.08 -0.18
N ILE A 188 -11.99 21.98 1.14
CA ILE A 188 -11.84 20.70 1.83
C ILE A 188 -13.19 19.97 1.81
N ILE A 189 -13.21 18.75 1.23
CA ILE A 189 -14.41 17.90 1.18
C ILE A 189 -14.33 16.71 2.11
N GLY A 190 -13.16 16.44 2.69
CA GLY A 190 -12.97 15.38 3.65
C GLY A 190 -11.63 15.41 4.34
N VAL A 191 -11.57 14.67 5.44
CA VAL A 191 -10.34 14.42 6.21
C VAL A 191 -10.11 12.93 6.25
N MET A 192 -8.90 12.50 5.89
CA MET A 192 -8.52 11.09 5.84
C MET A 192 -7.40 10.75 6.80
N ARG A 193 -7.40 9.51 7.25
CA ARG A 193 -6.32 8.89 8.01
C ARG A 193 -5.96 7.55 7.38
N ARG A 194 -4.72 7.12 7.54
CA ARG A 194 -4.32 5.77 7.15
C ARG A 194 -5.22 4.74 7.84
N GLN A 195 -5.73 3.79 7.08
CA GLN A 195 -6.60 2.73 7.62
C GLN A 195 -5.79 1.60 8.22
N SER A 196 -4.67 1.24 7.59
CA SER A 196 -3.80 0.17 8.05
C SER A 196 -2.32 0.59 8.06
N THR A 197 -1.48 -0.27 8.64
CA THR A 197 -0.02 -0.19 8.55
C THR A 197 0.54 -0.62 7.19
N ALA A 198 -0.32 -0.92 6.21
CA ALA A 198 0.07 -1.31 4.86
C ALA A 198 0.99 -0.29 4.19
N MET A 199 1.83 -0.76 3.30
CA MET A 199 2.76 0.09 2.54
C MET A 199 1.99 1.23 1.86
N SER A 200 2.27 2.45 2.27
CA SER A 200 1.80 3.64 1.59
C SER A 200 2.98 4.28 0.89
N PHE A 201 2.79 4.63 -0.39
CA PHE A 201 3.79 5.34 -1.17
C PHE A 201 3.93 6.80 -0.76
N SER A 202 3.06 7.27 0.13
CA SER A 202 3.10 8.60 0.71
C SER A 202 2.71 8.57 2.19
N ASN A 203 3.12 9.60 2.92
CA ASN A 203 2.60 9.82 4.26
C ASN A 203 1.17 10.38 4.17
N VAL A 204 0.16 9.48 4.18
CA VAL A 204 -1.26 9.82 4.03
C VAL A 204 -1.68 10.98 4.94
N GLU A 205 -1.13 11.04 6.15
CA GLU A 205 -1.50 12.07 7.14
C GLU A 205 -0.97 13.46 6.76
N ARG A 206 0.09 13.53 5.95
CA ARG A 206 0.67 14.77 5.40
C ARG A 206 0.38 14.97 3.92
N THR A 207 -0.65 14.31 3.40
CA THR A 207 -0.98 14.36 1.97
C THR A 207 -2.29 15.13 1.74
N VAL A 208 -2.27 15.99 0.73
CA VAL A 208 -3.45 16.60 0.12
C VAL A 208 -3.79 15.77 -1.11
N VAL A 209 -5.01 15.27 -1.19
CA VAL A 209 -5.52 14.52 -2.33
C VAL A 209 -6.47 15.39 -3.13
N ALA A 210 -6.23 15.53 -4.42
CA ALA A 210 -7.08 16.25 -5.36
C ALA A 210 -7.54 15.33 -6.50
N PRO A 211 -8.61 15.67 -7.24
CA PRO A 211 -8.96 14.99 -8.48
C PRO A 211 -7.76 14.96 -9.43
N ILE A 212 -7.44 13.77 -10.00
CA ILE A 212 -6.25 13.61 -10.82
C ILE A 212 -6.20 14.59 -12.00
N SER A 213 -7.34 14.83 -12.63
CA SER A 213 -7.45 15.78 -13.74
C SER A 213 -7.02 17.20 -13.35
N LEU A 214 -7.31 17.62 -12.13
CA LEU A 214 -6.91 18.92 -11.60
C LEU A 214 -5.43 18.94 -11.24
N ALA A 215 -4.91 17.89 -10.61
CA ALA A 215 -3.48 17.76 -10.30
C ALA A 215 -2.62 17.79 -11.59
N GLN A 216 -3.02 17.04 -12.61
CA GLN A 216 -2.37 17.05 -13.93
C GLN A 216 -2.38 18.44 -14.57
N GLN A 217 -3.48 19.15 -14.50
CA GLN A 217 -3.61 20.51 -15.04
C GLN A 217 -2.70 21.50 -14.31
N MET A 218 -2.63 21.43 -12.98
CA MET A 218 -1.83 22.35 -12.16
C MET A 218 -0.32 22.25 -12.42
N TYR A 219 0.15 21.04 -12.72
CA TYR A 219 1.58 20.76 -12.88
C TYR A 219 2.01 20.53 -14.34
N GLY A 220 1.14 20.85 -15.30
CA GLY A 220 1.45 20.69 -16.72
C GLY A 220 1.67 19.23 -17.13
N GLY A 221 1.14 18.27 -16.36
CA GLY A 221 1.29 16.85 -16.62
C GLY A 221 0.49 16.32 -17.81
N GLY A 222 -0.36 17.16 -18.40
CA GLY A 222 -1.22 16.77 -19.53
C GLY A 222 -2.14 15.60 -19.15
N ASN A 223 -1.95 14.46 -19.83
CA ASN A 223 -2.69 13.21 -19.62
C ASN A 223 -1.85 12.15 -18.90
N SER A 224 -0.64 12.48 -18.42
CA SER A 224 0.29 11.49 -17.86
C SER A 224 -0.07 11.05 -16.43
N ILE A 225 0.19 9.78 -16.11
CA ILE A 225 0.12 9.24 -14.77
C ILE A 225 1.48 8.67 -14.35
N HIS A 226 1.76 8.66 -13.06
CA HIS A 226 3.03 8.16 -12.53
C HIS A 226 2.93 6.72 -12.05
N MET A 227 1.71 6.26 -11.76
CA MET A 227 1.46 4.88 -11.35
C MET A 227 0.03 4.50 -11.71
N LEU A 228 -0.17 3.25 -12.06
CA LEU A 228 -1.48 2.63 -12.27
C LEU A 228 -1.71 1.64 -11.13
N ALA A 229 -2.75 1.89 -10.34
CA ALA A 229 -3.21 1.00 -9.29
C ALA A 229 -4.42 0.21 -9.82
N ILE A 230 -4.41 -1.10 -9.60
CA ILE A 230 -5.40 -2.04 -10.13
C ILE A 230 -5.82 -2.96 -9.00
N ALA A 231 -7.11 -3.19 -8.85
CA ALA A 231 -7.65 -4.31 -8.09
C ALA A 231 -8.23 -5.32 -9.08
N GLY A 232 -7.64 -6.50 -9.14
CA GLY A 232 -8.20 -7.64 -9.88
C GLY A 232 -9.43 -8.19 -9.15
N ARG A 233 -10.26 -8.93 -9.88
CA ARG A 233 -11.39 -9.65 -9.30
C ARG A 233 -10.91 -10.73 -8.35
N GLU A 234 -11.65 -11.01 -7.29
CA GLU A 234 -11.25 -11.98 -6.26
C GLU A 234 -11.19 -13.42 -6.77
N ASP A 235 -11.99 -13.73 -7.80
CA ASP A 235 -12.08 -15.04 -8.43
C ASP A 235 -10.96 -15.35 -9.45
N ILE A 236 -10.11 -14.36 -9.76
CA ILE A 236 -9.05 -14.47 -10.78
C ILE A 236 -7.67 -14.37 -10.13
N PRO A 237 -6.74 -15.29 -10.41
CA PRO A 237 -5.38 -15.21 -9.87
C PRO A 237 -4.64 -13.95 -10.30
N SER A 238 -3.88 -13.32 -9.40
CA SER A 238 -3.12 -12.08 -9.66
C SER A 238 -2.23 -12.16 -10.90
N LYS A 239 -1.68 -13.35 -11.20
CA LYS A 239 -0.83 -13.56 -12.37
C LYS A 239 -1.58 -13.44 -13.70
N GLU A 240 -2.85 -13.84 -13.74
CA GLU A 240 -3.69 -13.69 -14.92
C GLU A 240 -4.05 -12.21 -15.12
N VAL A 241 -4.42 -11.52 -14.04
CA VAL A 241 -4.66 -10.07 -14.07
C VAL A 241 -3.42 -9.33 -14.57
N GLU A 242 -2.24 -9.67 -14.05
CA GLU A 242 -0.96 -9.08 -14.48
C GLU A 242 -0.71 -9.29 -15.98
N THR A 243 -0.93 -10.52 -16.46
CA THR A 243 -0.72 -10.85 -17.87
C THR A 243 -1.69 -10.10 -18.78
N ALA A 244 -2.97 -10.03 -18.41
CA ALA A 244 -3.99 -9.29 -19.13
C ALA A 244 -3.65 -7.78 -19.17
N CYS A 245 -3.26 -7.19 -18.06
CA CYS A 245 -2.85 -5.77 -18.01
C CYS A 245 -1.63 -5.49 -18.90
N LYS A 246 -0.61 -6.35 -18.86
CA LYS A 246 0.59 -6.21 -19.71
C LYS A 246 0.27 -6.26 -21.19
N SER A 247 -0.72 -7.02 -21.63
CA SER A 247 -1.09 -7.13 -23.05
C SER A 247 -1.71 -5.85 -23.61
N VAL A 248 -2.24 -4.98 -22.76
CA VAL A 248 -2.95 -3.75 -23.14
C VAL A 248 -2.10 -2.50 -22.97
N ILE A 249 -1.16 -2.50 -22.01
CA ILE A 249 -0.31 -1.33 -21.68
C ILE A 249 0.97 -1.29 -22.52
N VAL A 250 1.39 -2.39 -23.15
CA VAL A 250 2.65 -2.51 -23.91
C VAL A 250 2.49 -2.20 -25.40
#